data_36ed2eea7a148d4a7edf5ff9f1a2150b
#
_entry.id   36ed2eea7a148d4a7edf5ff9f1a2150b
#
_cell.length_a   1.000
_cell.length_b   1.000
_cell.length_c   1.000
_cell.angle_alpha   90.00
_cell.angle_beta   90.00
_cell.angle_gamma   90.00
#
_symmetry.space_group_name_H-M   'P 1'
#
loop_
_entity.id
_entity.type
_entity.pdbx_description
1 polymer ?
#
loop_
_entity_poly.entity_id
_entity_poly.type
_entity_poly.pdbx_seq_one_letter_code
_entity_poly.pdbx_strand_id
1 'polypeptide(L)'
;MEGMKLLLAQPDTTSWKGRRHLALLSLMYDTGARVQEIADLTVDCVRIDTTPYTIRLTGKGRKTRIVPLAEAQVDILRSYMEENNLNDPNMIKKPLFFNGRHEKLTREGITYILKIYADMANKQQPELIPKKISCHSIRHSKAMHLLQAGVNLVYIRDILGHVSIQTTDIYARADSKAKREALENAYTRLTPNTITEKEWERNKNLLEWLKGLGH
;
A
#
# COMPACT_ATOMS: atom_id res chain seq x y z
N MET A 1 6.56 2.70 4.75
CA MET A 1 6.78 1.30 4.29
C MET A 1 7.16 0.38 5.43
N GLU A 2 8.12 0.73 6.28
CA GLU A 2 8.65 -0.14 7.34
C GLU A 2 7.57 -0.62 8.34
N GLY A 3 6.66 0.25 8.77
CA GLY A 3 5.55 -0.16 9.65
C GLY A 3 4.64 -1.25 9.03
N MET A 4 4.39 -1.23 7.72
CA MET A 4 3.63 -2.30 7.05
C MET A 4 4.41 -3.61 6.99
N LYS A 5 5.71 -3.56 6.73
CA LYS A 5 6.56 -4.76 6.78
C LYS A 5 6.54 -5.38 8.17
N LEU A 6 6.70 -4.56 9.21
CA LEU A 6 6.65 -5.00 10.60
C LEU A 6 5.30 -5.63 10.94
N LEU A 7 4.18 -5.01 10.53
CA LEU A 7 2.83 -5.53 10.75
C LEU A 7 2.63 -6.90 10.07
N LEU A 8 3.04 -7.02 8.81
CA LEU A 8 2.88 -8.25 8.03
C LEU A 8 3.84 -9.38 8.46
N ALA A 9 4.89 -9.06 9.21
CA ALA A 9 5.79 -10.05 9.80
C ALA A 9 5.28 -10.65 11.12
N GLN A 10 4.19 -10.10 11.70
CA GLN A 10 3.66 -10.59 13.00
C GLN A 10 2.92 -11.93 12.93
N PRO A 11 2.15 -12.27 11.86
CA PRO A 11 1.45 -13.55 11.81
C PRO A 11 2.42 -14.73 11.83
N ASP A 12 2.21 -15.66 12.76
CA ASP A 12 2.98 -16.91 12.84
C ASP A 12 2.62 -17.83 11.67
N THR A 13 3.47 -17.90 10.67
CA THR A 13 3.26 -18.69 9.45
C THR A 13 3.36 -20.20 9.65
N THR A 14 3.80 -20.68 10.82
CA THR A 14 3.78 -22.11 11.14
C THR A 14 2.36 -22.60 11.45
N SER A 15 1.48 -21.70 11.86
CA SER A 15 0.07 -22.00 12.19
C SER A 15 -0.87 -21.69 11.02
N TRP A 16 -1.92 -22.53 10.85
CA TRP A 16 -3.00 -22.26 9.88
C TRP A 16 -3.63 -20.87 10.05
N LYS A 17 -3.88 -20.45 11.30
CA LYS A 17 -4.44 -19.12 11.58
C LYS A 17 -3.51 -18.01 11.12
N GLY A 18 -2.23 -18.15 11.37
CA GLY A 18 -1.24 -17.14 10.98
C GLY A 18 -1.10 -17.02 9.47
N ARG A 19 -1.05 -18.13 8.73
CA ARG A 19 -1.02 -18.12 7.25
C ARG A 19 -2.26 -17.46 6.67
N ARG A 20 -3.47 -17.80 7.18
CA ARG A 20 -4.71 -17.11 6.79
C ARG A 20 -4.66 -15.61 7.09
N HIS A 21 -4.17 -15.22 8.27
CA HIS A 21 -4.11 -13.82 8.67
C HIS A 21 -3.09 -13.03 7.83
N LEU A 22 -1.96 -13.65 7.49
CA LEU A 22 -1.00 -13.06 6.56
C LEU A 22 -1.64 -12.83 5.18
N ALA A 23 -2.29 -13.86 4.60
CA ALA A 23 -2.96 -13.74 3.31
C ALA A 23 -4.05 -12.64 3.32
N LEU A 24 -4.83 -12.56 4.41
CA LEU A 24 -5.86 -11.54 4.60
C LEU A 24 -5.27 -10.12 4.67
N LEU A 25 -4.29 -9.89 5.55
CA LEU A 25 -3.74 -8.56 5.80
C LEU A 25 -2.88 -8.05 4.63
N SER A 26 -2.10 -8.94 4.02
CA SER A 26 -1.32 -8.61 2.84
C SER A 26 -2.23 -8.25 1.66
N LEU A 27 -3.32 -8.99 1.44
CA LEU A 27 -4.29 -8.68 0.39
C LEU A 27 -5.01 -7.34 0.65
N MET A 28 -5.39 -7.06 1.90
CA MET A 28 -5.96 -5.76 2.27
C MET A 28 -5.03 -4.60 1.93
N TYR A 29 -3.75 -4.77 2.21
CA TYR A 29 -2.74 -3.76 1.90
C TYR A 29 -2.48 -3.68 0.38
N ASP A 30 -2.26 -4.81 -0.29
CA ASP A 30 -1.91 -4.80 -1.71
C ASP A 30 -3.00 -4.17 -2.58
N THR A 31 -4.25 -4.48 -2.30
CA THR A 31 -5.41 -3.95 -3.04
C THR A 31 -5.93 -2.60 -2.54
N GLY A 32 -5.57 -2.19 -1.32
CA GLY A 32 -6.17 -1.04 -0.65
C GLY A 32 -7.69 -1.18 -0.48
N ALA A 33 -8.22 -2.39 -0.44
CA ALA A 33 -9.65 -2.67 -0.36
C ALA A 33 -10.27 -2.18 0.96
N ARG A 34 -11.57 -1.89 0.94
CA ARG A 34 -12.34 -1.65 2.16
C ARG A 34 -12.57 -2.97 2.90
N VAL A 35 -12.64 -2.91 4.23
CA VAL A 35 -12.86 -4.11 5.06
C VAL A 35 -14.08 -4.93 4.63
N GLN A 36 -15.16 -4.27 4.23
CA GLN A 36 -16.36 -4.96 3.72
C GLN A 36 -16.10 -5.66 2.38
N GLU A 37 -15.34 -5.04 1.49
CA GLU A 37 -14.97 -5.63 0.21
C GLU A 37 -14.17 -6.92 0.41
N ILE A 38 -13.24 -6.94 1.38
CA ILE A 38 -12.48 -8.14 1.75
C ILE A 38 -13.38 -9.21 2.39
N ALA A 39 -14.27 -8.80 3.30
CA ALA A 39 -15.21 -9.73 3.93
C ALA A 39 -16.13 -10.40 2.92
N ASP A 40 -16.51 -9.71 1.84
CA ASP A 40 -17.45 -10.18 0.82
C ASP A 40 -16.76 -10.96 -0.33
N LEU A 41 -15.43 -11.11 -0.29
CA LEU A 41 -14.71 -11.85 -1.32
C LEU A 41 -15.12 -13.33 -1.34
N THR A 42 -15.38 -13.81 -2.54
CA THR A 42 -15.53 -15.23 -2.87
C THR A 42 -14.37 -15.68 -3.76
N VAL A 43 -14.19 -17.00 -3.87
CA VAL A 43 -13.08 -17.57 -4.63
C VAL A 43 -13.09 -17.09 -6.10
N ASP A 44 -14.25 -16.99 -6.73
CA ASP A 44 -14.40 -16.50 -8.12
C ASP A 44 -14.02 -15.02 -8.34
N CYS A 45 -13.75 -14.29 -7.26
CA CYS A 45 -13.21 -12.94 -7.37
C CYS A 45 -11.71 -12.92 -7.68
N VAL A 46 -11.01 -14.03 -7.47
CA VAL A 46 -9.55 -14.15 -7.61
C VAL A 46 -9.21 -14.79 -8.95
N ARG A 47 -8.31 -14.16 -9.71
CA ARG A 47 -7.75 -14.69 -10.95
C ARG A 47 -6.23 -14.68 -10.83
N ILE A 48 -5.66 -15.85 -10.49
CA ILE A 48 -4.21 -16.04 -10.28
C ILE A 48 -3.62 -17.21 -11.08
N ASP A 49 -4.40 -17.81 -11.98
CA ASP A 49 -3.94 -18.92 -12.83
C ASP A 49 -3.15 -18.43 -14.04
N THR A 50 -3.52 -17.25 -14.56
CA THR A 50 -2.91 -16.65 -15.75
C THR A 50 -2.69 -15.16 -15.56
N THR A 51 -1.60 -14.63 -16.11
CA THR A 51 -1.32 -13.17 -16.15
C THR A 51 -2.27 -12.44 -17.10
N PRO A 52 -2.69 -11.21 -16.81
CA PRO A 52 -2.38 -10.48 -15.57
C PRO A 52 -3.17 -11.02 -14.38
N TYR A 53 -2.48 -11.17 -13.23
CA TYR A 53 -3.10 -11.57 -11.97
C TYR A 53 -3.98 -10.45 -11.44
N THR A 54 -5.22 -10.76 -11.11
CA THR A 54 -6.19 -9.72 -10.75
C THR A 54 -7.16 -10.21 -9.67
N ILE A 55 -7.74 -9.24 -8.96
CA ILE A 55 -8.87 -9.48 -8.07
C ILE A 55 -10.01 -8.51 -8.38
N ARG A 56 -11.23 -9.04 -8.36
CA ARG A 56 -12.47 -8.26 -8.55
C ARG A 56 -13.04 -7.87 -7.20
N LEU A 57 -13.11 -6.58 -6.93
CA LEU A 57 -13.66 -6.01 -5.70
C LEU A 57 -15.01 -5.35 -5.99
N THR A 58 -16.02 -5.62 -5.15
CA THR A 58 -17.36 -5.05 -5.25
C THR A 58 -17.59 -4.09 -4.08
N GLY A 59 -17.74 -2.80 -4.39
CA GLY A 59 -17.93 -1.74 -3.42
C GLY A 59 -19.39 -1.30 -3.24
N LYS A 60 -19.56 -0.15 -2.58
CA LYS A 60 -20.87 0.46 -2.34
C LYS A 60 -21.62 0.69 -3.66
N GLY A 61 -22.90 0.34 -3.69
CA GLY A 61 -23.74 0.46 -4.89
C GLY A 61 -23.46 -0.60 -5.94
N ARG A 62 -22.87 -1.75 -5.55
CA ARG A 62 -22.50 -2.87 -6.44
C ARG A 62 -21.54 -2.49 -7.56
N LYS A 63 -20.81 -1.36 -7.41
CA LYS A 63 -19.78 -0.98 -8.35
C LYS A 63 -18.58 -1.91 -8.19
N THR A 64 -18.20 -2.55 -9.29
CA THR A 64 -17.05 -3.45 -9.33
C THR A 64 -15.82 -2.73 -9.88
N ARG A 65 -14.64 -3.12 -9.40
CA ARG A 65 -13.34 -2.78 -9.98
C ARG A 65 -12.42 -3.98 -10.00
N ILE A 66 -11.52 -3.98 -10.94
CA ILE A 66 -10.47 -4.99 -11.06
C ILE A 66 -9.15 -4.35 -10.59
N VAL A 67 -8.49 -5.00 -9.65
CA VAL A 67 -7.21 -4.55 -9.12
C VAL A 67 -6.13 -5.57 -9.48
N PRO A 68 -5.02 -5.15 -10.10
CA PRO A 68 -3.88 -6.03 -10.35
C PRO A 68 -3.23 -6.43 -9.02
N LEU A 69 -2.73 -7.66 -8.96
CA LEU A 69 -2.01 -8.22 -7.81
C LEU A 69 -0.52 -8.31 -8.12
N ALA A 70 0.31 -7.98 -7.14
CA ALA A 70 1.75 -8.21 -7.20
C ALA A 70 2.06 -9.71 -7.11
N GLU A 71 3.13 -10.19 -7.76
CA GLU A 71 3.52 -11.61 -7.76
C GLU A 71 3.67 -12.17 -6.35
N ALA A 72 4.37 -11.44 -5.46
CA ALA A 72 4.52 -11.84 -4.07
C ALA A 72 3.18 -12.02 -3.33
N GLN A 73 2.15 -11.23 -3.68
CA GLN A 73 0.80 -11.39 -3.15
C GLN A 73 0.11 -12.62 -3.72
N VAL A 74 0.35 -12.91 -5.00
CA VAL A 74 -0.19 -14.10 -5.67
C VAL A 74 0.36 -15.36 -5.01
N ASP A 75 1.64 -15.42 -4.69
CA ASP A 75 2.26 -16.60 -4.04
C ASP A 75 1.65 -16.87 -2.65
N ILE A 76 1.43 -15.81 -1.86
CA ILE A 76 0.75 -15.93 -0.56
C ILE A 76 -0.68 -16.45 -0.73
N LEU A 77 -1.43 -15.90 -1.71
CA LEU A 77 -2.81 -16.34 -1.97
C LEU A 77 -2.87 -17.75 -2.49
N ARG A 78 -1.99 -18.13 -3.40
CA ARG A 78 -1.93 -19.49 -3.97
C ARG A 78 -1.69 -20.51 -2.86
N SER A 79 -0.68 -20.29 -2.01
CA SER A 79 -0.40 -21.16 -0.87
C SER A 79 -1.59 -21.28 0.08
N TYR A 80 -2.26 -20.17 0.37
CA TYR A 80 -3.45 -20.14 1.22
C TYR A 80 -4.62 -20.90 0.58
N MET A 81 -4.86 -20.71 -0.73
CA MET A 81 -5.96 -21.35 -1.44
C MET A 81 -5.74 -22.86 -1.60
N GLU A 82 -4.52 -23.30 -1.86
CA GLU A 82 -4.13 -24.72 -1.93
C GLU A 82 -4.33 -25.41 -0.58
N GLU A 83 -3.84 -24.80 0.50
CA GLU A 83 -3.98 -25.34 1.87
C GLU A 83 -5.45 -25.54 2.28
N ASN A 84 -6.35 -24.70 1.76
CA ASN A 84 -7.76 -24.72 2.12
C ASN A 84 -8.66 -25.38 1.04
N ASN A 85 -8.06 -26.04 0.04
CA ASN A 85 -8.75 -26.69 -1.08
C ASN A 85 -9.71 -25.75 -1.83
N LEU A 86 -9.39 -24.44 -1.89
CA LEU A 86 -10.24 -23.44 -2.55
C LEU A 86 -10.17 -23.51 -4.08
N ASN A 87 -9.25 -24.27 -4.64
CA ASN A 87 -9.13 -24.53 -6.08
C ASN A 87 -10.16 -25.56 -6.59
N ASP A 88 -10.90 -26.22 -5.69
CA ASP A 88 -11.99 -27.11 -6.08
C ASP A 88 -13.12 -26.30 -6.75
N PRO A 89 -13.65 -26.76 -7.93
CA PRO A 89 -14.76 -26.10 -8.60
C PRO A 89 -16.01 -25.89 -7.74
N ASN A 90 -16.25 -26.73 -6.74
CA ASN A 90 -17.35 -26.60 -5.80
C ASN A 90 -17.17 -25.44 -4.80
N MET A 91 -15.95 -24.93 -4.67
CA MET A 91 -15.61 -23.84 -3.76
C MET A 91 -15.72 -22.46 -4.41
N ILE A 92 -15.99 -22.38 -5.71
CA ILE A 92 -15.94 -21.15 -6.51
C ILE A 92 -16.80 -20.00 -5.94
N LYS A 93 -17.93 -20.32 -5.31
CA LYS A 93 -18.84 -19.35 -4.66
C LYS A 93 -18.70 -19.27 -3.14
N LYS A 94 -17.75 -20.01 -2.59
CA LYS A 94 -17.49 -19.96 -1.14
C LYS A 94 -16.69 -18.72 -0.77
N PRO A 95 -16.78 -18.25 0.49
CA PRO A 95 -15.96 -17.14 0.97
C PRO A 95 -14.47 -17.43 0.79
N LEU A 96 -13.72 -16.45 0.31
CA LEU A 96 -12.26 -16.57 0.22
C LEU A 96 -11.63 -16.68 1.61
N PHE A 97 -12.11 -15.87 2.56
CA PHE A 97 -11.64 -15.93 3.95
C PHE A 97 -12.77 -16.34 4.89
N PHE A 98 -12.51 -17.36 5.69
CA PHE A 98 -13.48 -17.93 6.60
C PHE A 98 -12.86 -18.23 7.98
N ASN A 99 -13.72 -18.42 8.98
CA ASN A 99 -13.34 -18.79 10.34
C ASN A 99 -13.12 -20.30 10.48
N GLY A 100 -12.81 -20.79 11.69
CA GLY A 100 -12.62 -22.22 11.94
C GLY A 100 -13.89 -23.08 11.81
N ARG A 101 -15.07 -22.45 11.60
CA ARG A 101 -16.35 -23.13 11.30
C ARG A 101 -16.71 -23.07 9.82
N HIS A 102 -15.76 -22.64 8.97
CA HIS A 102 -15.97 -22.39 7.53
C HIS A 102 -17.02 -21.31 7.22
N GLU A 103 -17.32 -20.44 8.19
CA GLU A 103 -18.19 -19.30 7.98
C GLU A 103 -17.37 -18.09 7.52
N LYS A 104 -17.98 -17.25 6.69
CA LYS A 104 -17.41 -15.99 6.21
C LYS A 104 -16.91 -15.11 7.35
N LEU A 105 -15.72 -14.52 7.21
CA LEU A 105 -15.25 -13.54 8.17
C LEU A 105 -16.09 -12.27 8.14
N THR A 106 -16.43 -11.75 9.33
CA THR A 106 -17.13 -10.47 9.47
C THR A 106 -16.13 -9.31 9.46
N ARG A 107 -16.63 -8.10 9.25
CA ARG A 107 -15.85 -6.85 9.39
C ARG A 107 -15.19 -6.74 10.75
N GLU A 108 -15.96 -7.06 11.78
CA GLU A 108 -15.52 -7.04 13.18
C GLU A 108 -14.39 -8.04 13.42
N GLY A 109 -14.55 -9.26 12.86
CA GLY A 109 -13.53 -10.31 12.90
C GLY A 109 -12.23 -9.88 12.22
N ILE A 110 -12.31 -9.27 11.04
CA ILE A 110 -11.15 -8.75 10.31
C ILE A 110 -10.48 -7.60 11.09
N THR A 111 -11.29 -6.69 11.63
CA THR A 111 -10.78 -5.58 12.45
C THR A 111 -10.08 -6.07 13.71
N TYR A 112 -10.62 -7.11 14.34
CA TYR A 112 -10.02 -7.75 15.51
C TYR A 112 -8.66 -8.41 15.17
N ILE A 113 -8.60 -9.13 14.05
CA ILE A 113 -7.34 -9.71 13.54
C ILE A 113 -6.28 -8.63 13.35
N LEU A 114 -6.63 -7.54 12.67
CA LEU A 114 -5.72 -6.42 12.46
C LEU A 114 -5.23 -5.84 13.79
N LYS A 115 -6.14 -5.64 14.75
CA LYS A 115 -5.79 -5.08 16.06
C LYS A 115 -4.79 -5.93 16.81
N ILE A 116 -4.94 -7.24 16.82
CA ILE A 116 -3.99 -8.16 17.48
C ILE A 116 -2.57 -7.92 16.96
N TYR A 117 -2.40 -7.94 15.63
CA TYR A 117 -1.07 -7.80 15.01
C TYR A 117 -0.52 -6.38 15.07
N ALA A 118 -1.40 -5.38 15.03
CA ALA A 118 -1.00 -4.00 15.26
C ALA A 118 -0.49 -3.77 16.69
N ASP A 119 -1.16 -4.35 17.69
CA ASP A 119 -0.71 -4.29 19.10
C ASP A 119 0.63 -5.02 19.29
N MET A 120 0.85 -6.16 18.62
CA MET A 120 2.12 -6.88 18.64
C MET A 120 3.24 -6.05 18.01
N ALA A 121 3.00 -5.49 16.83
CA ALA A 121 3.97 -4.65 16.13
C ALA A 121 4.26 -3.33 16.87
N ASN A 122 3.25 -2.69 17.47
CA ASN A 122 3.44 -1.50 18.30
C ASN A 122 4.31 -1.77 19.52
N LYS A 123 4.18 -2.93 20.16
CA LYS A 123 5.05 -3.31 21.29
C LYS A 123 6.51 -3.46 20.89
N GLN A 124 6.79 -3.87 19.65
CA GLN A 124 8.16 -4.01 19.14
C GLN A 124 8.76 -2.66 18.73
N GLN A 125 7.99 -1.84 17.98
CA GLN A 125 8.44 -0.54 17.48
C GLN A 125 7.28 0.48 17.53
N PRO A 126 7.06 1.14 18.67
CA PRO A 126 5.96 2.10 18.86
C PRO A 126 6.00 3.30 17.92
N GLU A 127 7.20 3.67 17.45
CA GLU A 127 7.44 4.78 16.52
C GLU A 127 6.95 4.49 15.10
N LEU A 128 6.89 3.20 14.70
CA LEU A 128 6.46 2.80 13.36
C LEU A 128 4.97 2.47 13.27
N ILE A 129 4.38 2.01 14.36
CA ILE A 129 2.96 1.61 14.40
C ILE A 129 2.21 2.42 15.46
N PRO A 130 1.23 3.24 15.06
CA PRO A 130 0.40 3.98 16.01
C PRO A 130 -0.40 3.05 16.94
N LYS A 131 -0.65 3.49 18.19
CA LYS A 131 -1.49 2.74 19.16
C LYS A 131 -2.91 2.47 18.64
N LYS A 132 -3.43 3.34 17.76
CA LYS A 132 -4.76 3.17 17.15
C LYS A 132 -4.60 3.02 15.64
N ILE A 133 -4.75 1.80 15.15
CA ILE A 133 -4.77 1.47 13.73
C ILE A 133 -6.14 0.91 13.36
N SER A 134 -6.60 1.18 12.15
CA SER A 134 -7.86 0.69 11.59
C SER A 134 -7.62 0.09 10.21
N CYS A 135 -8.58 -0.68 9.70
CA CYS A 135 -8.54 -1.15 8.31
C CYS A 135 -8.44 0.01 7.30
N HIS A 136 -8.98 1.17 7.68
CA HIS A 136 -8.86 2.38 6.86
C HIS A 136 -7.43 2.92 6.85
N SER A 137 -6.69 2.79 7.95
CA SER A 137 -5.27 3.17 8.02
C SER A 137 -4.40 2.36 7.05
N ILE A 138 -4.65 1.05 6.89
CA ILE A 138 -3.96 0.20 5.89
C ILE A 138 -4.19 0.74 4.48
N ARG A 139 -5.44 1.06 4.15
CA ARG A 139 -5.81 1.62 2.85
C ARG A 139 -5.16 3.00 2.62
N HIS A 140 -5.10 3.86 3.63
CA HIS A 140 -4.36 5.13 3.56
C HIS A 140 -2.87 4.91 3.31
N SER A 141 -2.26 3.95 4.02
CA SER A 141 -0.84 3.61 3.82
C SER A 141 -0.59 3.16 2.38
N LYS A 142 -1.47 2.32 1.79
CA LYS A 142 -1.35 1.91 0.38
C LYS A 142 -1.44 3.12 -0.55
N ALA A 143 -2.41 4.01 -0.33
CA ALA A 143 -2.56 5.22 -1.15
C ALA A 143 -1.30 6.10 -1.12
N MET A 144 -0.75 6.34 0.08
CA MET A 144 0.49 7.11 0.25
C MET A 144 1.69 6.43 -0.38
N HIS A 145 1.82 5.11 -0.23
CA HIS A 145 2.94 4.38 -0.84
C HIS A 145 2.87 4.37 -2.37
N LEU A 146 1.68 4.27 -2.97
CA LEU A 146 1.50 4.41 -4.42
C LEU A 146 1.88 5.81 -4.90
N LEU A 147 1.46 6.84 -4.16
CA LEU A 147 1.78 8.22 -4.47
C LEU A 147 3.30 8.47 -4.40
N GLN A 148 3.95 8.02 -3.32
CA GLN A 148 5.41 8.12 -3.14
C GLN A 148 6.20 7.33 -4.20
N ALA A 149 5.62 6.26 -4.73
CA ALA A 149 6.16 5.52 -5.86
C ALA A 149 5.93 6.21 -7.22
N GLY A 150 5.32 7.42 -7.24
CA GLY A 150 5.08 8.18 -8.45
C GLY A 150 3.88 7.73 -9.28
N VAL A 151 3.00 6.89 -8.73
CA VAL A 151 1.79 6.44 -9.43
C VAL A 151 0.82 7.60 -9.60
N ASN A 152 0.29 7.77 -10.81
CA ASN A 152 -0.67 8.83 -11.13
C ASN A 152 -1.93 8.74 -10.25
N LEU A 153 -2.42 9.90 -9.77
CA LEU A 153 -3.61 10.00 -8.91
C LEU A 153 -4.86 9.37 -9.53
N VAL A 154 -5.00 9.40 -10.85
CA VAL A 154 -6.13 8.76 -11.53
C VAL A 154 -6.09 7.25 -11.32
N TYR A 155 -4.93 6.62 -11.46
CA TYR A 155 -4.77 5.19 -11.20
C TYR A 155 -4.96 4.84 -9.72
N ILE A 156 -4.46 5.68 -8.82
CA ILE A 156 -4.69 5.50 -7.37
C ILE A 156 -6.19 5.56 -7.06
N ARG A 157 -6.91 6.52 -7.62
CA ARG A 157 -8.37 6.64 -7.51
C ARG A 157 -9.06 5.35 -7.97
N ASP A 158 -8.67 4.83 -9.13
CA ASP A 158 -9.30 3.66 -9.75
C ASP A 158 -9.01 2.39 -8.95
N ILE A 159 -7.76 2.18 -8.53
CA ILE A 159 -7.36 1.05 -7.65
C ILE A 159 -8.16 1.09 -6.34
N LEU A 160 -8.26 2.26 -5.71
CA LEU A 160 -8.99 2.41 -4.46
C LEU A 160 -10.52 2.41 -4.65
N GLY A 161 -11.03 2.67 -5.85
CA GLY A 161 -12.46 2.81 -6.12
C GLY A 161 -13.06 4.03 -5.41
N HIS A 162 -12.40 5.18 -5.51
CA HIS A 162 -12.96 6.46 -5.07
C HIS A 162 -13.90 7.01 -6.14
N VAL A 163 -15.10 7.46 -5.73
CA VAL A 163 -16.09 8.03 -6.64
C VAL A 163 -15.62 9.37 -7.19
N SER A 164 -14.83 10.11 -6.40
CA SER A 164 -14.29 11.42 -6.77
C SER A 164 -12.77 11.45 -6.63
N ILE A 165 -12.12 12.15 -7.54
CA ILE A 165 -10.68 12.44 -7.48
C ILE A 165 -10.32 13.27 -6.24
N GLN A 166 -11.24 14.12 -5.79
CA GLN A 166 -11.07 14.95 -4.58
C GLN A 166 -10.73 14.12 -3.33
N THR A 167 -11.27 12.91 -3.21
CA THR A 167 -10.92 11.98 -2.12
C THR A 167 -9.47 11.50 -2.23
N THR A 168 -8.91 11.46 -3.44
CA THR A 168 -7.52 11.08 -3.70
C THR A 168 -6.59 12.29 -3.58
N ASP A 169 -7.05 13.50 -3.86
CA ASP A 169 -6.31 14.76 -3.74
C ASP A 169 -5.81 15.04 -2.31
N ILE A 170 -6.52 14.51 -1.31
CA ILE A 170 -6.09 14.60 0.09
C ILE A 170 -4.68 14.01 0.26
N TYR A 171 -4.38 12.90 -0.41
CA TYR A 171 -3.06 12.28 -0.39
C TYR A 171 -2.02 13.11 -1.11
N ALA A 172 -2.37 13.68 -2.26
CA ALA A 172 -1.47 14.56 -3.02
C ALA A 172 -1.10 15.83 -2.25
N ARG A 173 -2.03 16.37 -1.44
CA ARG A 173 -1.75 17.53 -0.58
C ARG A 173 -0.85 17.18 0.59
N ALA A 174 -0.91 15.97 1.10
CA ALA A 174 -0.11 15.50 2.23
C ALA A 174 1.36 15.25 1.87
N ASP A 175 1.68 14.98 0.59
CA ASP A 175 3.05 14.68 0.15
C ASP A 175 3.75 15.92 -0.43
N SER A 176 4.26 16.79 0.45
CA SER A 176 5.07 17.96 0.07
C SER A 176 6.44 17.56 -0.48
N LYS A 177 6.98 16.39 -0.10
CA LYS A 177 8.30 15.92 -0.55
C LYS A 177 8.26 15.48 -2.01
N ALA A 178 7.28 14.67 -2.41
CA ALA A 178 7.13 14.24 -3.81
C ALA A 178 6.89 15.44 -4.75
N LYS A 179 6.16 16.47 -4.29
CA LYS A 179 5.99 17.71 -5.07
C LYS A 179 7.30 18.43 -5.29
N ARG A 180 8.11 18.55 -4.26
CA ARG A 180 9.42 19.21 -4.35
C ARG A 180 10.35 18.45 -5.28
N GLU A 181 10.46 17.14 -5.12
CA GLU A 181 11.27 16.28 -5.99
C GLU A 181 10.80 16.33 -7.47
N ALA A 182 9.49 16.35 -7.72
CA ALA A 182 8.94 16.50 -9.06
C ALA A 182 9.28 17.85 -9.69
N LEU A 183 9.22 18.94 -8.91
CA LEU A 183 9.63 20.27 -9.36
C LEU A 183 11.14 20.32 -9.63
N GLU A 184 11.96 19.80 -8.75
CA GLU A 184 13.41 19.75 -8.91
C GLU A 184 13.80 18.94 -10.17
N ASN A 185 13.19 17.77 -10.38
CA ASN A 185 13.42 16.93 -11.56
C ASN A 185 12.95 17.62 -12.88
N ALA A 186 11.83 18.33 -12.85
CA ALA A 186 11.34 19.08 -14.00
C ALA A 186 12.28 20.25 -14.33
N TYR A 187 12.81 20.92 -13.31
CA TYR A 187 13.75 22.04 -13.47
C TYR A 187 15.09 21.59 -14.06
N THR A 188 15.62 20.44 -13.59
CA THR A 188 16.87 19.86 -14.11
C THR A 188 16.80 19.49 -15.59
N ARG A 189 15.60 19.23 -16.11
CA ARG A 189 15.38 18.93 -17.55
C ARG A 189 15.31 20.17 -18.43
N LEU A 190 15.03 21.34 -17.86
CA LEU A 190 14.86 22.58 -18.60
C LEU A 190 16.12 23.44 -18.61
N THR A 191 16.98 23.29 -17.59
CA THR A 191 18.28 23.96 -17.56
C THR A 191 19.33 23.01 -18.13
N PRO A 192 20.02 23.38 -19.25
CA PRO A 192 21.22 22.66 -19.63
C PRO A 192 22.18 22.66 -18.46
N ASN A 193 22.89 21.54 -18.24
CA ASN A 193 23.93 21.41 -17.21
C ASN A 193 25.01 22.47 -17.41
N THR A 194 24.74 23.67 -17.09
CA THR A 194 25.74 24.69 -16.83
C THR A 194 26.08 24.61 -15.34
N ILE A 195 26.93 23.63 -15.00
CA ILE A 195 27.82 23.80 -13.88
C ILE A 195 28.83 24.87 -14.36
N THR A 196 28.38 26.05 -14.46
CA THR A 196 29.26 27.20 -14.39
C THR A 196 29.56 27.40 -12.93
N GLU A 197 30.72 26.89 -12.47
CA GLU A 197 31.35 27.46 -11.30
C GLU A 197 31.14 28.97 -11.39
N LYS A 198 30.47 29.55 -10.40
CA LYS A 198 30.10 30.95 -10.45
C LYS A 198 31.38 31.73 -10.67
N GLU A 199 31.45 32.61 -11.68
CA GLU A 199 32.64 33.38 -12.09
C GLU A 199 33.36 34.04 -10.91
N TRP A 200 32.62 34.42 -9.85
CA TRP A 200 33.17 35.00 -8.63
C TRP A 200 34.00 33.99 -7.80
N GLU A 201 33.77 32.66 -7.92
CA GLU A 201 34.57 31.63 -7.22
C GLU A 201 35.92 31.40 -7.90
N ARG A 202 36.07 31.78 -9.16
CA ARG A 202 37.36 31.75 -9.90
C ARG A 202 38.16 33.02 -9.74
N ASN A 203 37.55 34.10 -9.30
CA ASN A 203 38.22 35.37 -9.22
C ASN A 203 38.97 35.54 -7.88
N LYS A 204 40.22 35.09 -7.83
CA LYS A 204 41.07 35.19 -6.61
C LYS A 204 41.24 36.63 -6.12
N ASN A 205 41.24 37.61 -7.05
CA ASN A 205 41.36 39.03 -6.69
C ASN A 205 40.13 39.55 -5.97
N LEU A 206 38.93 39.05 -6.31
CA LEU A 206 37.68 39.41 -5.65
C LEU A 206 37.61 38.81 -4.23
N LEU A 207 38.11 37.60 -4.06
CA LEU A 207 38.18 36.91 -2.77
C LEU A 207 39.18 37.61 -1.81
N GLU A 208 40.33 38.08 -2.30
CA GLU A 208 41.29 38.83 -1.53
C GLU A 208 40.77 40.22 -1.16
N TRP A 209 40.10 40.90 -2.08
CA TRP A 209 39.43 42.18 -1.84
C TRP A 209 38.34 42.05 -0.78
N LEU A 210 37.48 41.03 -0.84
CA LEU A 210 36.45 40.76 0.17
C LEU A 210 37.02 40.46 1.56
N LYS A 211 38.17 39.79 1.65
CA LYS A 211 38.86 39.55 2.92
C LYS A 211 39.49 40.82 3.50
N GLY A 212 39.79 41.81 2.66
CA GLY A 212 40.30 43.12 3.09
C GLY A 212 39.27 44.10 3.62
N LEU A 213 37.95 43.82 3.41
CA LEU A 213 36.86 44.69 3.90
C LEU A 213 36.44 44.42 5.37
N GLY A 214 37.09 43.47 6.03
CA GLY A 214 36.74 43.03 7.39
C GLY A 214 37.65 43.60 8.50
N HIS A 215 38.34 44.72 8.26
CA HIS A 215 39.10 45.44 9.27
C HIS A 215 38.67 46.89 9.35
#